data_3c5edc7e41569bcfcb5ad7e4ce0b1352
#
_entry.id   3c5edc7e41569bcfcb5ad7e4ce0b1352
#
_cell.length_a   1.000
_cell.length_b   1.000
_cell.length_c   1.000
_cell.angle_alpha   90.00
_cell.angle_beta   90.00
_cell.angle_gamma   90.00
#
_symmetry.space_group_name_H-M   'P 1'
#
loop_
_entity.id
_entity.type
_entity.pdbx_description
1 polymer ?
#
loop_
_entity_poly.entity_id
_entity_poly.type
_entity_poly.pdbx_seq_one_letter_code
_entity_poly.pdbx_strand_id
1 'polypeptide(L)'
;MNAPLPEHLRHALATVTLDDKYSLKSGRAFMSGVQALVRLPMLIQERDAMAGKNTGALISGYRGSPLGGYDQALWKAKSYLEKHNIVFQPGVNEELAATALWGTQQMGFAPPGTQKFDGVFGIWYGKGPGVDRCSDVFKHANMAGTTPWGGVLAVAGDDHVAKSSTAAHQSDHIFKACGLPVFFPSSVQDVLDLGLHAIAMSRFAGVWSGMKTIQEVVESSATADINADRVKIVLPEFEMPPGGLHIRWPDPALDQEARLFDYKWYAALAYIRANRLNHNVIEGPNDRYGIMASGKAYNDTRQALVDLGLDVETCQRLGIRVHKVSVVWPLEAQTTREFAKGLKEILVVEEKRQIIEYQLKEELYNWPDPQRPRIVGKFDELEGNDSGGEWSVPNPMAHRLLRANADLTPTLIAKALAKRLLKLDLPSDVLARMNAQLSIIDAKERAQNSLVLNPAADRMPWFCSGCPHNTSTKVPEGSRAMAGIGCHFMSVWMDRSTVGFTQMGGEGTPWIGQQHFSHEKHVFANIGDGTYFHSGILAIRQSIAAGVNITYKILYNDAVAMTGGQRVGERAEGHTVVQIAQSMRAEGAVIIKVVTDEPEKYSGVALAEGVLVHH
;
A
#
# COMPACT_ATOMS: atom_id res chain seq x y z
N MET A 1 13.20 45.62 -6.22
CA MET A 1 11.85 45.68 -6.86
C MET A 1 11.77 44.56 -7.84
N ASN A 2 10.88 43.58 -7.61
CA ASN A 2 10.72 42.47 -8.54
C ASN A 2 10.09 42.98 -9.84
N ALA A 3 10.68 42.62 -10.99
CA ALA A 3 10.09 42.95 -12.28
C ALA A 3 8.65 42.38 -12.35
N PRO A 4 7.70 43.09 -12.97
CA PRO A 4 6.34 42.60 -13.10
C PRO A 4 6.34 41.28 -13.87
N LEU A 5 5.58 40.31 -13.38
CA LEU A 5 5.44 39.00 -14.03
C LEU A 5 4.97 39.20 -15.50
N PRO A 6 5.50 38.43 -16.44
CA PRO A 6 5.02 38.41 -17.82
C PRO A 6 3.49 38.23 -17.87
N GLU A 7 2.85 38.82 -18.87
CA GLU A 7 1.38 38.83 -18.99
C GLU A 7 0.75 37.44 -19.01
N HIS A 8 1.37 36.48 -19.72
CA HIS A 8 0.91 35.11 -19.76
C HIS A 8 0.96 34.42 -18.40
N LEU A 9 1.96 34.74 -17.54
CA LEU A 9 2.05 34.22 -16.18
C LEU A 9 1.00 34.86 -15.26
N ARG A 10 0.74 36.16 -15.43
CA ARG A 10 -0.32 36.85 -14.70
C ARG A 10 -1.69 36.28 -15.05
N HIS A 11 -1.94 36.01 -16.33
CA HIS A 11 -3.18 35.40 -16.78
C HIS A 11 -3.33 33.97 -16.23
N ALA A 12 -2.28 33.15 -16.31
CA ALA A 12 -2.29 31.79 -15.77
C ALA A 12 -2.56 31.79 -14.24
N LEU A 13 -1.92 32.70 -13.47
CA LEU A 13 -2.16 32.83 -12.03
C LEU A 13 -3.58 33.31 -11.69
N ALA A 14 -4.19 34.11 -12.55
CA ALA A 14 -5.56 34.60 -12.36
C ALA A 14 -6.64 33.55 -12.66
N THR A 15 -6.30 32.52 -13.47
CA THR A 15 -7.26 31.50 -13.92
C THR A 15 -7.09 30.15 -13.21
N VAL A 16 -5.95 29.93 -12.52
CA VAL A 16 -5.69 28.67 -11.80
C VAL A 16 -6.66 28.45 -10.64
N THR A 17 -7.18 27.25 -10.53
CA THR A 17 -8.08 26.84 -9.46
C THR A 17 -7.63 25.55 -8.79
N LEU A 18 -8.15 25.29 -7.57
CA LEU A 18 -7.88 24.02 -6.89
C LEU A 18 -8.54 22.82 -7.58
N ASP A 19 -9.49 23.05 -8.47
CA ASP A 19 -10.19 21.99 -9.21
C ASP A 19 -9.48 21.61 -10.51
N ASP A 20 -8.48 22.35 -10.94
CA ASP A 20 -7.71 22.11 -12.16
C ASP A 20 -7.21 20.66 -12.27
N LYS A 21 -6.82 20.08 -11.13
CA LYS A 21 -6.41 18.66 -11.06
C LYS A 21 -7.45 17.67 -11.55
N TYR A 22 -8.74 18.04 -11.55
CA TYR A 22 -9.85 17.20 -12.00
C TYR A 22 -10.57 17.76 -13.22
N SER A 23 -10.55 19.08 -13.43
CA SER A 23 -11.31 19.76 -14.46
C SER A 23 -10.55 19.99 -15.76
N LEU A 24 -9.22 20.14 -15.69
CA LEU A 24 -8.40 20.34 -16.90
C LEU A 24 -8.32 19.06 -17.72
N LYS A 25 -8.41 19.21 -19.04
CA LYS A 25 -8.25 18.12 -20.01
C LYS A 25 -6.80 17.89 -20.42
N SER A 26 -5.96 18.90 -20.28
CA SER A 26 -4.54 18.83 -20.67
C SER A 26 -3.71 19.85 -19.88
N GLY A 27 -2.40 19.69 -19.89
CA GLY A 27 -1.45 20.59 -19.24
C GLY A 27 -0.97 20.04 -17.90
N ARG A 28 -0.66 20.95 -16.98
CA ARG A 28 -0.11 20.61 -15.66
C ARG A 28 -1.02 21.09 -14.54
N ALA A 29 -1.20 20.25 -13.53
CA ALA A 29 -1.96 20.58 -12.33
C ALA A 29 -1.16 20.21 -11.06
N PHE A 30 -1.26 21.05 -10.04
CA PHE A 30 -0.70 20.77 -8.73
C PHE A 30 -1.63 19.84 -7.95
N MET A 31 -1.10 18.72 -7.46
CA MET A 31 -1.89 17.73 -6.73
C MET A 31 -1.03 16.89 -5.78
N SER A 32 -1.67 16.30 -4.78
CA SER A 32 -1.04 15.26 -3.96
C SER A 32 -1.12 13.90 -4.64
N GLY A 33 -0.32 12.92 -4.14
CA GLY A 33 -0.41 11.54 -4.63
C GLY A 33 -1.79 10.90 -4.43
N VAL A 34 -2.48 11.21 -3.32
CA VAL A 34 -3.90 10.82 -3.12
C VAL A 34 -4.79 11.42 -4.21
N GLN A 35 -4.59 12.70 -4.56
CA GLN A 35 -5.36 13.36 -5.61
C GLN A 35 -5.01 12.82 -7.00
N ALA A 36 -3.78 12.37 -7.21
CA ALA A 36 -3.39 11.65 -8.43
C ALA A 36 -4.13 10.31 -8.55
N LEU A 37 -4.30 9.56 -7.45
CA LEU A 37 -5.13 8.36 -7.44
C LEU A 37 -6.61 8.64 -7.77
N VAL A 38 -7.14 9.81 -7.38
CA VAL A 38 -8.50 10.25 -7.78
C VAL A 38 -8.56 10.62 -9.25
N ARG A 39 -7.51 11.28 -9.80
CA ARG A 39 -7.45 11.67 -11.23
C ARG A 39 -7.24 10.47 -12.15
N LEU A 40 -6.51 9.46 -11.70
CA LEU A 40 -6.14 8.29 -12.52
C LEU A 40 -7.33 7.64 -13.24
N PRO A 41 -8.43 7.26 -12.59
CA PRO A 41 -9.56 6.64 -13.29
C PRO A 41 -10.22 7.58 -14.32
N MET A 42 -10.17 8.90 -14.11
CA MET A 42 -10.65 9.85 -15.11
C MET A 42 -9.78 9.80 -16.37
N LEU A 43 -8.44 9.76 -16.22
CA LEU A 43 -7.52 9.62 -17.34
C LEU A 43 -7.71 8.31 -18.09
N ILE A 44 -7.96 7.20 -17.39
CA ILE A 44 -8.24 5.90 -18.02
C ILE A 44 -9.50 6.02 -18.89
N GLN A 45 -10.58 6.58 -18.35
CA GLN A 45 -11.84 6.73 -19.07
C GLN A 45 -11.69 7.70 -20.26
N GLU A 46 -10.97 8.82 -20.10
CA GLU A 46 -10.66 9.74 -21.19
C GLU A 46 -9.90 9.04 -22.33
N ARG A 47 -8.92 8.20 -22.02
CA ARG A 47 -8.18 7.39 -23.01
C ARG A 47 -9.09 6.37 -23.72
N ASP A 48 -9.95 5.71 -22.97
CA ASP A 48 -10.92 4.75 -23.52
C ASP A 48 -11.87 5.47 -24.49
N ALA A 49 -12.37 6.65 -24.11
CA ALA A 49 -13.20 7.47 -24.98
C ALA A 49 -12.46 7.92 -26.27
N MET A 50 -11.16 8.28 -26.17
CA MET A 50 -10.31 8.57 -27.35
C MET A 50 -10.14 7.34 -28.25
N ALA A 51 -10.18 6.12 -27.70
CA ALA A 51 -10.18 4.87 -28.45
C ALA A 51 -11.58 4.44 -28.95
N GLY A 52 -12.59 5.30 -28.81
CA GLY A 52 -13.97 5.02 -29.21
C GLY A 52 -14.70 4.03 -28.32
N LYS A 53 -14.29 3.88 -27.05
CA LYS A 53 -14.88 2.96 -26.07
C LYS A 53 -15.60 3.71 -24.97
N ASN A 54 -16.80 3.25 -24.66
CA ASN A 54 -17.59 3.74 -23.55
C ASN A 54 -17.38 2.82 -22.35
N THR A 55 -16.43 3.13 -21.47
CA THR A 55 -16.15 2.34 -20.28
C THR A 55 -16.69 3.01 -19.02
N GLY A 56 -17.02 2.17 -18.02
CA GLY A 56 -17.30 2.59 -16.66
C GLY A 56 -16.19 2.14 -15.70
N ALA A 57 -16.27 2.61 -14.46
CA ALA A 57 -15.36 2.16 -13.41
C ALA A 57 -16.06 2.00 -12.06
N LEU A 58 -15.54 1.07 -11.26
CA LEU A 58 -15.86 0.94 -9.84
C LEU A 58 -14.60 1.14 -9.01
N ILE A 59 -14.68 2.04 -8.03
CA ILE A 59 -13.66 2.19 -6.98
C ILE A 59 -14.26 1.63 -5.69
N SER A 60 -13.62 0.63 -5.10
CA SER A 60 -14.06 0.03 -3.86
C SER A 60 -12.86 -0.40 -3.01
N GLY A 61 -12.97 -0.32 -1.71
CA GLY A 61 -11.92 -0.65 -0.77
C GLY A 61 -12.32 -0.31 0.65
N TYR A 62 -11.34 -0.24 1.53
CA TYR A 62 -11.55 0.18 2.90
C TYR A 62 -10.46 1.14 3.36
N ARG A 63 -10.85 2.14 4.12
CA ARG A 63 -10.01 3.24 4.58
C ARG A 63 -8.93 2.80 5.55
N GLY A 64 -7.75 3.39 5.42
CA GLY A 64 -6.62 3.16 6.31
C GLY A 64 -5.40 3.97 5.87
N SER A 65 -4.67 4.58 6.80
CA SER A 65 -3.45 5.35 6.49
C SER A 65 -2.36 4.42 5.88
N PRO A 66 -1.63 4.86 4.82
CA PRO A 66 -1.59 6.22 4.28
C PRO A 66 -2.70 6.58 3.28
N LEU A 67 -3.62 5.67 2.96
CA LEU A 67 -4.74 5.93 2.05
C LEU A 67 -6.02 6.40 2.76
N GLY A 68 -5.94 6.76 4.05
CA GLY A 68 -7.11 7.19 4.84
C GLY A 68 -7.81 8.43 4.31
N GLY A 69 -7.09 9.33 3.64
CA GLY A 69 -7.66 10.52 2.99
C GLY A 69 -8.27 10.25 1.60
N TYR A 70 -8.11 9.06 1.04
CA TYR A 70 -8.56 8.75 -0.32
C TYR A 70 -10.09 8.74 -0.44
N ASP A 71 -10.80 8.13 0.52
CA ASP A 71 -12.27 8.18 0.59
C ASP A 71 -12.79 9.62 0.54
N GLN A 72 -12.23 10.47 1.41
CA GLN A 72 -12.65 11.88 1.49
C GLN A 72 -12.37 12.63 0.19
N ALA A 73 -11.23 12.34 -0.46
CA ALA A 73 -10.89 12.93 -1.74
C ALA A 73 -11.84 12.47 -2.85
N LEU A 74 -12.24 11.19 -2.85
CA LEU A 74 -13.23 10.65 -3.79
C LEU A 74 -14.60 11.27 -3.57
N TRP A 75 -15.08 11.39 -2.32
CA TRP A 75 -16.33 12.07 -2.02
C TRP A 75 -16.35 13.53 -2.47
N LYS A 76 -15.26 14.26 -2.24
CA LYS A 76 -15.11 15.65 -2.71
C LYS A 76 -15.10 15.76 -4.23
N ALA A 77 -14.57 14.76 -4.93
CA ALA A 77 -14.49 14.71 -6.39
C ALA A 77 -15.72 14.07 -7.05
N LYS A 78 -16.79 13.73 -6.31
CA LYS A 78 -17.95 12.96 -6.78
C LYS A 78 -18.50 13.45 -8.11
N SER A 79 -18.72 14.75 -8.28
CA SER A 79 -19.26 15.33 -9.51
C SER A 79 -18.34 15.15 -10.73
N TYR A 80 -17.02 15.06 -10.52
CA TYR A 80 -16.05 14.76 -11.57
C TYR A 80 -16.01 13.28 -11.91
N LEU A 81 -16.13 12.41 -10.90
CA LEU A 81 -16.20 10.96 -11.09
C LEU A 81 -17.44 10.57 -11.88
N GLU A 82 -18.61 11.09 -11.52
CA GLU A 82 -19.88 10.83 -12.20
C GLU A 82 -19.85 11.23 -13.68
N LYS A 83 -19.20 12.35 -14.02
CA LYS A 83 -19.00 12.78 -15.41
C LYS A 83 -18.15 11.81 -16.25
N HIS A 84 -17.34 10.97 -15.59
CA HIS A 84 -16.48 9.98 -16.23
C HIS A 84 -17.01 8.54 -16.05
N ASN A 85 -18.28 8.36 -15.71
CA ASN A 85 -18.90 7.05 -15.45
C ASN A 85 -18.18 6.25 -14.34
N ILE A 86 -17.64 6.93 -13.34
CA ILE A 86 -16.90 6.32 -12.24
C ILE A 86 -17.78 6.29 -11.01
N VAL A 87 -18.01 5.10 -10.46
CA VAL A 87 -18.75 4.88 -9.22
C VAL A 87 -17.77 4.64 -8.09
N PHE A 88 -17.89 5.41 -7.00
CA PHE A 88 -17.21 5.14 -5.75
C PHE A 88 -18.17 4.52 -4.75
N GLN A 89 -17.89 3.29 -4.35
CA GLN A 89 -18.67 2.52 -3.38
C GLN A 89 -17.72 1.82 -2.40
N PRO A 90 -17.49 2.38 -1.20
CA PRO A 90 -16.68 1.74 -0.16
C PRO A 90 -17.26 0.37 0.21
N GLY A 91 -16.38 -0.58 0.51
CA GLY A 91 -16.76 -1.88 1.03
C GLY A 91 -17.05 -1.84 2.54
N VAL A 92 -17.79 -2.83 3.02
CA VAL A 92 -17.90 -3.10 4.46
C VAL A 92 -16.51 -3.44 5.02
N ASN A 93 -15.73 -4.19 4.26
CA ASN A 93 -14.33 -4.48 4.51
C ASN A 93 -13.60 -4.69 3.17
N GLU A 94 -12.30 -4.91 3.26
CA GLU A 94 -11.40 -4.99 2.10
C GLU A 94 -11.71 -6.18 1.20
N GLU A 95 -12.00 -7.36 1.76
CA GLU A 95 -12.27 -8.59 0.99
C GLU A 95 -13.59 -8.49 0.22
N LEU A 96 -14.64 -7.93 0.82
CA LEU A 96 -15.92 -7.74 0.14
C LEU A 96 -15.82 -6.67 -0.96
N ALA A 97 -15.01 -5.63 -0.73
CA ALA A 97 -14.68 -4.65 -1.76
C ALA A 97 -13.98 -5.30 -2.96
N ALA A 98 -12.99 -6.17 -2.71
CA ALA A 98 -12.29 -6.91 -3.76
C ALA A 98 -13.24 -7.86 -4.51
N THR A 99 -14.14 -8.52 -3.79
CA THR A 99 -15.17 -9.38 -4.38
C THR A 99 -16.12 -8.60 -5.30
N ALA A 100 -16.54 -7.39 -4.87
CA ALA A 100 -17.37 -6.53 -5.71
C ALA A 100 -16.65 -6.09 -7.00
N LEU A 101 -15.34 -5.82 -6.91
CA LEU A 101 -14.53 -5.50 -8.09
C LEU A 101 -14.32 -6.71 -9.00
N TRP A 102 -14.18 -7.91 -8.45
CA TRP A 102 -14.19 -9.14 -9.26
C TRP A 102 -15.50 -9.28 -10.05
N GLY A 103 -16.63 -8.90 -9.44
CA GLY A 103 -17.93 -8.86 -10.11
C GLY A 103 -17.95 -7.96 -11.35
N THR A 104 -17.18 -6.86 -11.39
CA THR A 104 -17.09 -6.00 -12.58
C THR A 104 -16.45 -6.71 -13.78
N GLN A 105 -15.58 -7.68 -13.54
CA GLN A 105 -14.92 -8.47 -14.57
C GLN A 105 -15.82 -9.63 -15.08
N GLN A 106 -16.91 -9.93 -14.35
CA GLN A 106 -17.89 -10.97 -14.69
C GLN A 106 -19.08 -10.42 -15.51
N MET A 107 -19.06 -9.14 -15.88
CA MET A 107 -20.16 -8.52 -16.64
C MET A 107 -20.49 -9.26 -17.94
N GLY A 108 -19.50 -9.89 -18.58
CA GLY A 108 -19.70 -10.71 -19.79
C GLY A 108 -20.49 -12.00 -19.57
N PHE A 109 -20.76 -12.41 -18.32
CA PHE A 109 -21.57 -13.59 -17.99
C PHE A 109 -23.09 -13.26 -17.96
N ALA A 110 -23.44 -11.98 -17.94
CA ALA A 110 -24.83 -11.53 -17.99
C ALA A 110 -25.44 -11.74 -19.39
N PRO A 111 -26.78 -11.83 -19.50
CA PRO A 111 -27.43 -11.99 -20.78
C PRO A 111 -27.03 -10.92 -21.81
N PRO A 112 -26.88 -11.27 -23.10
CA PRO A 112 -26.54 -10.29 -24.13
C PRO A 112 -27.44 -9.06 -24.14
N GLY A 113 -26.88 -7.87 -24.31
CA GLY A 113 -27.63 -6.62 -24.35
C GLY A 113 -27.98 -6.00 -22.99
N THR A 114 -27.60 -6.63 -21.87
CA THR A 114 -27.82 -6.06 -20.52
C THR A 114 -26.69 -5.13 -20.05
N GLN A 115 -25.56 -5.17 -20.72
CA GLN A 115 -24.39 -4.34 -20.38
C GLN A 115 -24.59 -2.90 -20.85
N LYS A 116 -24.26 -1.94 -19.98
CA LYS A 116 -24.35 -0.49 -20.27
C LYS A 116 -23.04 0.06 -20.87
N PHE A 117 -21.93 -0.65 -20.70
CA PHE A 117 -20.59 -0.21 -21.05
C PHE A 117 -19.87 -1.31 -21.84
N ASP A 118 -18.88 -0.92 -22.65
CA ASP A 118 -17.98 -1.85 -23.35
C ASP A 118 -17.12 -2.69 -22.36
N GLY A 119 -16.92 -2.15 -21.16
CA GLY A 119 -16.24 -2.79 -20.04
C GLY A 119 -16.26 -1.92 -18.81
N VAL A 120 -15.95 -2.51 -17.66
CA VAL A 120 -15.86 -1.80 -16.39
C VAL A 120 -14.51 -2.12 -15.74
N PHE A 121 -13.66 -1.11 -15.61
CA PHE A 121 -12.40 -1.31 -14.88
C PHE A 121 -12.57 -1.07 -13.38
N GLY A 122 -11.67 -1.65 -12.58
CA GLY A 122 -11.75 -1.61 -11.13
C GLY A 122 -10.52 -1.02 -10.47
N ILE A 123 -10.71 -0.26 -9.40
CA ILE A 123 -9.65 0.16 -8.49
C ILE A 123 -10.02 -0.29 -7.09
N TRP A 124 -9.26 -1.25 -6.56
CA TRP A 124 -9.29 -1.62 -5.15
C TRP A 124 -8.29 -0.75 -4.37
N TYR A 125 -8.64 -0.39 -3.14
CA TYR A 125 -7.69 0.28 -2.25
C TYR A 125 -7.81 -0.26 -0.83
N GLY A 126 -6.67 -0.36 -0.15
CA GLY A 126 -6.62 -0.79 1.24
C GLY A 126 -5.25 -0.56 1.84
N LYS A 127 -5.19 -0.60 3.17
CA LYS A 127 -3.95 -0.62 3.92
C LYS A 127 -3.30 -2.02 3.83
N GLY A 128 -2.02 -2.16 4.19
CA GLY A 128 -1.31 -3.46 4.22
C GLY A 128 -2.12 -4.59 4.89
N PRO A 129 -2.70 -4.43 6.10
CA PRO A 129 -3.58 -5.45 6.70
C PRO A 129 -4.79 -5.82 5.85
N GLY A 130 -5.29 -4.88 5.04
CA GLY A 130 -6.36 -5.15 4.08
C GLY A 130 -5.90 -6.03 2.92
N VAL A 131 -4.66 -5.87 2.47
CA VAL A 131 -4.03 -6.76 1.48
C VAL A 131 -3.93 -8.18 2.03
N ASP A 132 -3.43 -8.32 3.28
CA ASP A 132 -3.33 -9.63 3.95
C ASP A 132 -4.69 -10.33 4.00
N ARG A 133 -5.75 -9.58 4.30
CA ARG A 133 -7.13 -10.08 4.40
C ARG A 133 -7.71 -10.53 3.06
N CYS A 134 -7.27 -9.91 1.97
CA CYS A 134 -7.79 -10.17 0.62
C CYS A 134 -7.07 -11.30 -0.12
N SER A 135 -6.09 -11.97 0.46
CA SER A 135 -5.25 -12.92 -0.26
C SER A 135 -6.05 -14.03 -0.96
N ASP A 136 -7.14 -14.50 -0.38
CA ASP A 136 -8.00 -15.53 -1.00
C ASP A 136 -8.76 -14.98 -2.21
N VAL A 137 -9.47 -13.87 -2.06
CA VAL A 137 -10.21 -13.27 -3.17
C VAL A 137 -9.28 -12.77 -4.29
N PHE A 138 -8.09 -12.27 -3.95
CA PHE A 138 -7.10 -11.87 -4.95
C PHE A 138 -6.62 -13.05 -5.78
N LYS A 139 -6.37 -14.21 -5.17
CA LYS A 139 -6.01 -15.44 -5.91
C LYS A 139 -7.11 -15.86 -6.87
N HIS A 140 -8.35 -15.98 -6.38
CA HIS A 140 -9.49 -16.38 -7.20
C HIS A 140 -9.72 -15.42 -8.37
N ALA A 141 -9.75 -14.12 -8.08
CA ALA A 141 -10.03 -13.10 -9.08
C ALA A 141 -8.90 -12.98 -10.12
N ASN A 142 -7.64 -13.10 -9.71
CA ASN A 142 -6.50 -13.06 -10.61
C ASN A 142 -6.40 -14.31 -11.49
N MET A 143 -6.65 -15.50 -10.93
CA MET A 143 -6.72 -16.73 -11.72
C MET A 143 -7.84 -16.66 -12.76
N ALA A 144 -9.04 -16.24 -12.36
CA ALA A 144 -10.16 -16.05 -13.28
C ALA A 144 -9.83 -15.01 -14.37
N GLY A 145 -9.27 -13.87 -13.99
CA GLY A 145 -8.78 -12.84 -14.91
C GLY A 145 -9.68 -11.64 -15.08
N THR A 146 -9.40 -10.88 -16.12
CA THR A 146 -10.05 -9.60 -16.43
C THR A 146 -10.65 -9.59 -17.83
N THR A 147 -11.44 -8.57 -18.17
CA THR A 147 -11.99 -8.39 -19.51
C THR A 147 -11.13 -7.42 -20.34
N PRO A 148 -11.23 -7.45 -21.69
CA PRO A 148 -10.41 -6.60 -22.57
C PRO A 148 -10.53 -5.09 -22.30
N TRP A 149 -11.72 -4.63 -21.91
CA TRP A 149 -12.00 -3.21 -21.58
C TRP A 149 -12.33 -3.01 -20.09
N GLY A 150 -12.05 -4.03 -19.27
CA GLY A 150 -12.10 -3.95 -17.82
C GLY A 150 -10.72 -3.67 -17.25
N GLY A 151 -10.14 -4.68 -16.61
CA GLY A 151 -8.88 -4.57 -15.89
C GLY A 151 -9.07 -4.12 -14.45
N VAL A 152 -8.17 -4.53 -13.56
CA VAL A 152 -8.24 -4.17 -12.14
C VAL A 152 -6.85 -3.79 -11.61
N LEU A 153 -6.82 -2.71 -10.85
CA LEU A 153 -5.67 -2.22 -10.10
C LEU A 153 -5.95 -2.29 -8.60
N ALA A 154 -5.15 -3.07 -7.86
CA ALA A 154 -5.18 -3.14 -6.41
C ALA A 154 -4.12 -2.20 -5.81
N VAL A 155 -4.55 -1.10 -5.18
CA VAL A 155 -3.68 -0.09 -4.57
C VAL A 155 -3.52 -0.39 -3.09
N ALA A 156 -2.32 -0.81 -2.68
CA ALA A 156 -1.95 -1.02 -1.30
C ALA A 156 -1.29 0.22 -0.70
N GLY A 157 -1.72 0.63 0.48
CA GLY A 157 -1.07 1.64 1.30
C GLY A 157 -0.22 0.99 2.38
N ASP A 158 1.08 0.88 2.18
CA ASP A 158 2.01 0.30 3.13
C ASP A 158 2.53 1.35 4.12
N ASP A 159 2.66 0.94 5.37
CA ASP A 159 3.27 1.71 6.46
C ASP A 159 4.52 0.97 6.94
N HIS A 160 5.65 1.27 6.30
CA HIS A 160 6.92 0.56 6.51
C HIS A 160 7.48 0.70 7.94
N VAL A 161 7.07 1.74 8.67
CA VAL A 161 7.58 2.07 10.01
C VAL A 161 6.52 1.97 11.09
N ALA A 162 5.32 1.53 10.74
CA ALA A 162 4.18 1.41 11.65
C ALA A 162 3.81 2.72 12.38
N LYS A 163 3.95 3.88 11.71
CA LYS A 163 3.56 5.18 12.29
C LYS A 163 2.09 5.26 12.66
N SER A 164 1.24 4.62 11.85
CA SER A 164 -0.21 4.55 12.05
C SER A 164 -0.73 3.12 11.99
N SER A 165 0.10 2.14 12.35
CA SER A 165 -0.19 0.72 12.29
C SER A 165 0.36 0.03 13.54
N THR A 166 -0.22 -1.09 13.91
CA THR A 166 0.29 -1.96 14.99
C THR A 166 1.35 -2.94 14.50
N ALA A 167 1.53 -3.05 13.18
CA ALA A 167 2.58 -3.81 12.53
C ALA A 167 3.06 -3.07 11.29
N ALA A 168 4.35 -3.15 11.00
CA ALA A 168 4.91 -2.63 9.75
C ALA A 168 4.61 -3.61 8.60
N HIS A 169 4.19 -3.09 7.44
CA HIS A 169 3.73 -3.89 6.32
C HIS A 169 4.65 -3.83 5.11
N GLN A 170 4.60 -4.90 4.33
CA GLN A 170 5.21 -5.06 3.03
C GLN A 170 4.30 -5.93 2.15
N SER A 171 3.41 -5.28 1.40
CA SER A 171 2.37 -5.96 0.60
C SER A 171 2.91 -6.70 -0.63
N ASP A 172 4.14 -6.41 -1.07
CA ASP A 172 4.76 -7.06 -2.25
C ASP A 172 4.68 -8.59 -2.20
N HIS A 173 4.97 -9.17 -1.03
CA HIS A 173 5.00 -10.63 -0.88
C HIS A 173 3.62 -11.27 -0.99
N ILE A 174 2.58 -10.58 -0.51
CA ILE A 174 1.19 -11.06 -0.63
C ILE A 174 0.74 -10.94 -2.09
N PHE A 175 0.98 -9.81 -2.75
CA PHE A 175 0.67 -9.66 -4.16
C PHE A 175 1.38 -10.71 -5.01
N LYS A 176 2.67 -10.96 -4.76
CA LYS A 176 3.42 -12.06 -5.40
C LYS A 176 2.75 -13.41 -5.15
N ALA A 177 2.40 -13.73 -3.90
CA ALA A 177 1.75 -15.00 -3.56
C ALA A 177 0.38 -15.17 -4.23
N CYS A 178 -0.30 -14.05 -4.55
CA CYS A 178 -1.55 -14.04 -5.30
C CYS A 178 -1.35 -13.94 -6.82
N GLY A 179 -0.11 -13.81 -7.28
CA GLY A 179 0.24 -13.74 -8.71
C GLY A 179 -0.04 -12.41 -9.37
N LEU A 180 -0.20 -11.32 -8.60
CA LEU A 180 -0.42 -9.97 -9.12
C LEU A 180 0.93 -9.30 -9.41
N PRO A 181 1.22 -8.84 -10.64
CA PRO A 181 2.37 -7.97 -10.90
C PRO A 181 2.33 -6.69 -10.07
N VAL A 182 3.48 -6.30 -9.51
CA VAL A 182 3.56 -5.23 -8.49
C VAL A 182 4.27 -4.00 -9.02
N PHE A 183 3.53 -2.92 -9.16
CA PHE A 183 4.03 -1.58 -9.47
C PHE A 183 4.41 -0.83 -8.20
N PHE A 184 5.50 -0.07 -8.23
CA PHE A 184 5.91 0.78 -7.11
C PHE A 184 6.30 2.18 -7.59
N PRO A 185 5.36 3.14 -7.58
CA PRO A 185 5.63 4.52 -7.97
C PRO A 185 6.59 5.22 -7.02
N SER A 186 7.43 6.09 -7.55
CA SER A 186 8.38 6.91 -6.80
C SER A 186 7.97 8.37 -6.66
N SER A 187 6.92 8.81 -7.37
CA SER A 187 6.46 10.19 -7.39
C SER A 187 4.96 10.30 -7.67
N VAL A 188 4.42 11.51 -7.49
CA VAL A 188 3.02 11.83 -7.86
C VAL A 188 2.77 11.58 -9.34
N GLN A 189 3.74 11.90 -10.21
CA GLN A 189 3.64 11.63 -11.65
C GLN A 189 3.63 10.12 -11.93
N ASP A 190 4.48 9.36 -11.25
CA ASP A 190 4.50 7.90 -11.41
C ASP A 190 3.17 7.24 -11.02
N VAL A 191 2.43 7.81 -10.05
CA VAL A 191 1.09 7.29 -9.69
C VAL A 191 0.16 7.32 -10.90
N LEU A 192 0.17 8.41 -11.69
CA LEU A 192 -0.62 8.52 -12.91
C LEU A 192 -0.09 7.58 -14.00
N ASP A 193 1.20 7.66 -14.29
CA ASP A 193 1.81 6.97 -15.43
C ASP A 193 1.80 5.44 -15.24
N LEU A 194 2.26 4.98 -14.09
CA LEU A 194 2.26 3.56 -13.77
C LEU A 194 0.84 3.03 -13.56
N GLY A 195 -0.08 3.86 -13.06
CA GLY A 195 -1.49 3.50 -12.97
C GLY A 195 -2.15 3.25 -14.33
N LEU A 196 -1.84 4.09 -15.33
CA LEU A 196 -2.27 3.86 -16.71
C LEU A 196 -1.68 2.56 -17.28
N HIS A 197 -0.39 2.31 -17.05
CA HIS A 197 0.26 1.06 -17.46
C HIS A 197 -0.31 -0.16 -16.73
N ALA A 198 -0.61 -0.05 -15.44
CA ALA A 198 -1.13 -1.15 -14.63
C ALA A 198 -2.49 -1.64 -15.14
N ILE A 199 -3.41 -0.72 -15.48
CA ILE A 199 -4.70 -1.08 -16.08
C ILE A 199 -4.51 -1.62 -17.51
N ALA A 200 -3.65 -1.02 -18.31
CA ALA A 200 -3.39 -1.51 -19.66
C ALA A 200 -2.75 -2.91 -19.67
N MET A 201 -1.82 -3.17 -18.76
CA MET A 201 -1.23 -4.50 -18.56
C MET A 201 -2.28 -5.51 -18.07
N SER A 202 -3.13 -5.11 -17.11
CA SER A 202 -4.23 -5.93 -16.62
C SER A 202 -5.16 -6.36 -17.74
N ARG A 203 -5.51 -5.46 -18.65
CA ARG A 203 -6.32 -5.73 -19.83
C ARG A 203 -5.62 -6.65 -20.83
N PHE A 204 -4.33 -6.40 -21.07
CA PHE A 204 -3.55 -7.18 -22.05
C PHE A 204 -3.27 -8.61 -21.58
N ALA A 205 -2.79 -8.76 -20.35
CA ALA A 205 -2.34 -10.03 -19.80
C ALA A 205 -3.45 -10.82 -19.08
N GLY A 206 -4.62 -10.22 -18.88
CA GLY A 206 -5.73 -10.87 -18.16
C GLY A 206 -5.46 -11.09 -16.68
N VAL A 207 -4.60 -10.30 -16.05
CA VAL A 207 -4.25 -10.35 -14.62
C VAL A 207 -4.77 -9.13 -13.86
N TRP A 208 -4.95 -9.25 -12.57
CA TRP A 208 -5.01 -8.07 -11.69
C TRP A 208 -3.60 -7.52 -11.51
N SER A 209 -3.47 -6.20 -11.43
CA SER A 209 -2.22 -5.52 -11.12
C SER A 209 -2.23 -4.99 -9.71
N GLY A 210 -1.13 -5.13 -8.97
CA GLY A 210 -0.92 -4.51 -7.67
C GLY A 210 -0.12 -3.21 -7.80
N MET A 211 -0.43 -2.22 -7.00
CA MET A 211 0.39 -1.01 -6.85
C MET A 211 0.66 -0.77 -5.37
N LYS A 212 1.91 -0.88 -4.97
CA LYS A 212 2.32 -0.50 -3.62
C LYS A 212 2.52 1.01 -3.56
N THR A 213 1.87 1.65 -2.61
CA THR A 213 2.08 3.07 -2.28
C THR A 213 2.50 3.20 -0.82
N ILE A 214 3.19 4.28 -0.50
CA ILE A 214 3.63 4.62 0.85
C ILE A 214 3.34 6.08 1.13
N GLN A 215 3.39 6.48 2.40
CA GLN A 215 3.08 7.84 2.84
C GLN A 215 3.86 8.90 2.05
N GLU A 216 5.16 8.70 1.85
CA GLU A 216 6.06 9.64 1.19
C GLU A 216 5.70 9.90 -0.28
N VAL A 217 4.91 9.03 -0.90
CA VAL A 217 4.41 9.22 -2.27
C VAL A 217 2.99 9.78 -2.27
N VAL A 218 2.07 9.19 -1.49
CA VAL A 218 0.65 9.58 -1.57
C VAL A 218 0.32 10.89 -0.86
N GLU A 219 1.09 11.26 0.18
CA GLU A 219 0.95 12.55 0.89
C GLU A 219 1.85 13.65 0.34
N SER A 220 2.84 13.32 -0.51
CA SER A 220 3.63 14.33 -1.20
C SER A 220 2.79 15.05 -2.26
N SER A 221 3.19 16.27 -2.58
CA SER A 221 2.52 17.10 -3.59
C SER A 221 3.50 17.54 -4.66
N ALA A 222 3.07 17.52 -5.91
CA ALA A 222 3.86 17.97 -7.06
C ALA A 222 2.96 18.52 -8.16
N THR A 223 3.56 19.25 -9.09
CA THR A 223 2.93 19.58 -10.35
C THR A 223 3.08 18.38 -11.29
N ALA A 224 1.95 17.77 -11.68
CA ALA A 224 1.90 16.63 -12.57
C ALA A 224 1.32 17.00 -13.94
N ASP A 225 1.83 16.37 -15.00
CA ASP A 225 1.28 16.43 -16.34
C ASP A 225 0.07 15.48 -16.41
N ILE A 226 -1.09 16.04 -16.77
CA ILE A 226 -2.37 15.34 -16.79
C ILE A 226 -2.90 15.06 -18.20
N ASN A 227 -2.06 15.21 -19.23
CA ASN A 227 -2.48 14.88 -20.59
C ASN A 227 -2.77 13.38 -20.72
N ALA A 228 -3.97 13.03 -21.16
CA ALA A 228 -4.41 11.64 -21.26
C ALA A 228 -3.56 10.82 -22.27
N ASP A 229 -3.02 11.46 -23.30
CA ASP A 229 -2.20 10.83 -24.35
C ASP A 229 -0.69 10.86 -24.08
N ARG A 230 -0.25 11.42 -22.95
CA ARG A 230 1.18 11.55 -22.60
C ARG A 230 1.89 10.21 -22.52
N VAL A 231 1.29 9.23 -21.88
CA VAL A 231 1.84 7.88 -21.75
C VAL A 231 1.58 7.11 -23.04
N LYS A 232 2.64 6.73 -23.73
CA LYS A 232 2.55 5.86 -24.91
C LYS A 232 2.52 4.41 -24.45
N ILE A 233 1.41 3.73 -24.69
CA ILE A 233 1.23 2.32 -24.36
C ILE A 233 1.50 1.50 -25.62
N VAL A 234 2.49 0.60 -25.52
CA VAL A 234 2.85 -0.35 -26.56
C VAL A 234 2.33 -1.73 -26.15
N LEU A 235 1.43 -2.29 -26.95
CA LEU A 235 1.01 -3.69 -26.77
C LEU A 235 2.01 -4.57 -27.53
N PRO A 236 2.72 -5.48 -26.84
CA PRO A 236 3.69 -6.35 -27.49
C PRO A 236 3.00 -7.42 -28.35
N GLU A 237 3.72 -7.91 -29.36
CA GLU A 237 3.37 -9.19 -29.97
C GLU A 237 3.54 -10.31 -28.93
N PHE A 238 2.54 -11.16 -28.81
CA PHE A 238 2.53 -12.26 -27.86
C PHE A 238 1.67 -13.40 -28.43
N GLU A 239 2.19 -14.62 -28.36
CA GLU A 239 1.46 -15.82 -28.78
C GLU A 239 0.36 -16.15 -27.75
N MET A 240 -0.87 -15.79 -28.08
CA MET A 240 -2.01 -16.03 -27.21
C MET A 240 -2.43 -17.49 -27.23
N PRO A 241 -2.77 -18.09 -26.08
CA PRO A 241 -3.33 -19.43 -26.05
C PRO A 241 -4.73 -19.47 -26.70
N PRO A 242 -5.22 -20.64 -27.08
CA PRO A 242 -6.59 -20.79 -27.59
C PRO A 242 -7.62 -20.18 -26.63
N GLY A 243 -8.47 -19.30 -27.15
CA GLY A 243 -9.47 -18.57 -26.38
C GLY A 243 -8.91 -17.37 -25.59
N GLY A 244 -7.62 -17.02 -25.72
CA GLY A 244 -6.99 -15.84 -25.11
C GLY A 244 -6.80 -15.93 -23.59
N LEU A 245 -6.55 -14.77 -22.94
CA LEU A 245 -6.16 -14.68 -21.53
C LEU A 245 -7.29 -14.18 -20.62
N HIS A 246 -8.40 -13.71 -21.19
CA HIS A 246 -9.47 -13.07 -20.44
C HIS A 246 -10.37 -14.06 -19.69
N ILE A 247 -11.11 -13.52 -18.73
CA ILE A 247 -12.08 -14.23 -17.93
C ILE A 247 -13.16 -14.90 -18.82
N ARG A 248 -13.57 -16.09 -18.43
CA ARG A 248 -14.58 -16.87 -19.15
C ARG A 248 -15.38 -17.74 -18.19
N TRP A 249 -16.50 -18.29 -18.68
CA TRP A 249 -17.32 -19.24 -17.94
C TRP A 249 -17.98 -20.24 -18.92
N PRO A 250 -17.98 -21.58 -18.64
CA PRO A 250 -17.28 -22.22 -17.51
C PRO A 250 -15.76 -22.19 -17.67
N ASP A 251 -15.01 -22.26 -16.56
CA ASP A 251 -13.54 -22.21 -16.54
C ASP A 251 -13.01 -23.07 -15.38
N PRO A 252 -12.57 -24.32 -15.62
CA PRO A 252 -12.04 -25.19 -14.58
C PRO A 252 -10.81 -24.60 -13.87
N ALA A 253 -10.67 -24.85 -12.57
CA ALA A 253 -9.61 -24.25 -11.75
C ALA A 253 -8.19 -24.57 -12.25
N LEU A 254 -7.93 -25.81 -12.68
CA LEU A 254 -6.61 -26.19 -13.22
C LEU A 254 -6.32 -25.55 -14.58
N ASP A 255 -7.34 -25.28 -15.40
CA ASP A 255 -7.16 -24.56 -16.67
C ASP A 255 -6.86 -23.07 -16.41
N GLN A 256 -7.46 -22.49 -15.36
CA GLN A 256 -7.14 -21.12 -14.93
C GLN A 256 -5.70 -21.04 -14.42
N GLU A 257 -5.26 -22.02 -13.60
CA GLU A 257 -3.90 -22.09 -13.08
C GLU A 257 -2.87 -22.23 -14.21
N ALA A 258 -3.07 -23.20 -15.12
CA ALA A 258 -2.20 -23.39 -16.28
C ALA A 258 -2.11 -22.10 -17.13
N ARG A 259 -3.24 -21.45 -17.37
CA ARG A 259 -3.27 -20.19 -18.13
C ARG A 259 -2.53 -19.05 -17.42
N LEU A 260 -2.60 -18.99 -16.07
CA LEU A 260 -1.86 -17.99 -15.29
C LEU A 260 -0.35 -18.24 -15.37
N PHE A 261 0.09 -19.50 -15.16
CA PHE A 261 1.50 -19.84 -15.03
C PHE A 261 2.20 -19.96 -16.39
N ASP A 262 1.51 -20.45 -17.41
CA ASP A 262 2.12 -20.72 -18.70
C ASP A 262 2.02 -19.53 -19.67
N TYR A 263 1.09 -18.58 -19.42
CA TYR A 263 0.83 -17.50 -20.38
C TYR A 263 0.70 -16.11 -19.76
N LYS A 264 -0.16 -15.91 -18.72
CA LYS A 264 -0.50 -14.56 -18.25
C LYS A 264 0.70 -13.82 -17.70
N TRP A 265 1.56 -14.47 -16.91
CA TRP A 265 2.77 -13.84 -16.39
C TRP A 265 3.77 -13.52 -17.48
N TYR A 266 3.90 -14.38 -18.50
CA TYR A 266 4.77 -14.11 -19.65
C TYR A 266 4.24 -12.96 -20.52
N ALA A 267 2.92 -12.85 -20.67
CA ALA A 267 2.30 -11.70 -21.33
C ALA A 267 2.57 -10.39 -20.53
N ALA A 268 2.47 -10.43 -19.20
CA ALA A 268 2.81 -9.30 -18.35
C ALA A 268 4.30 -8.91 -18.48
N LEU A 269 5.22 -9.89 -18.49
CA LEU A 269 6.66 -9.65 -18.72
C LEU A 269 6.93 -9.04 -20.09
N ALA A 270 6.28 -9.55 -21.14
CA ALA A 270 6.37 -8.98 -22.50
C ALA A 270 5.88 -7.51 -22.51
N TYR A 271 4.79 -7.22 -21.80
CA TYR A 271 4.28 -5.85 -21.65
C TYR A 271 5.27 -4.93 -20.92
N ILE A 272 5.86 -5.39 -19.79
CA ILE A 272 6.86 -4.64 -19.02
C ILE A 272 8.03 -4.26 -19.92
N ARG A 273 8.54 -5.21 -20.69
CA ARG A 273 9.65 -5.04 -21.63
C ARG A 273 9.33 -4.05 -22.74
N ALA A 274 8.19 -4.24 -23.43
CA ALA A 274 7.81 -3.40 -24.55
C ALA A 274 7.63 -1.92 -24.16
N ASN A 275 7.19 -1.68 -22.93
CA ASN A 275 6.98 -0.34 -22.39
C ASN A 275 8.17 0.19 -21.57
N ARG A 276 9.27 -0.57 -21.47
CA ARG A 276 10.48 -0.20 -20.73
C ARG A 276 10.18 0.32 -19.34
N LEU A 277 9.29 -0.35 -18.61
CA LEU A 277 8.85 0.08 -17.29
C LEU A 277 9.99 0.04 -16.27
N ASN A 278 10.92 -0.91 -16.43
CA ASN A 278 12.20 -0.93 -15.73
C ASN A 278 13.28 -0.46 -16.71
N HIS A 279 14.06 0.56 -16.35
CA HIS A 279 15.01 1.18 -17.27
C HIS A 279 16.18 1.87 -16.57
N ASN A 280 17.28 2.07 -17.32
CA ASN A 280 18.40 2.84 -16.84
C ASN A 280 18.08 4.34 -16.85
N VAL A 281 18.43 5.02 -15.76
CA VAL A 281 18.27 6.49 -15.59
C VAL A 281 19.62 7.21 -15.56
N ILE A 282 20.70 6.48 -15.24
CA ILE A 282 22.07 6.91 -15.40
C ILE A 282 22.81 5.74 -16.03
N GLU A 283 23.53 5.99 -17.11
CA GLU A 283 24.39 5.02 -17.78
C GLU A 283 25.51 5.73 -18.54
N GLY A 284 26.61 5.04 -18.72
CA GLY A 284 27.78 5.50 -19.44
C GLY A 284 28.43 4.39 -20.25
N PRO A 285 29.46 4.68 -21.05
CA PRO A 285 30.07 3.71 -21.95
C PRO A 285 30.92 2.64 -21.26
N ASN A 286 31.35 2.89 -20.05
CA ASN A 286 32.28 2.02 -19.29
C ASN A 286 31.75 1.64 -17.92
N ASP A 287 30.45 1.34 -17.85
CA ASP A 287 29.80 1.01 -16.59
C ASP A 287 30.37 -0.29 -15.98
N ARG A 288 30.65 -0.24 -14.69
CA ARG A 288 31.21 -1.34 -13.90
C ARG A 288 30.50 -1.58 -12.56
N TYR A 289 29.72 -0.61 -12.10
CA TYR A 289 28.98 -0.68 -10.85
C TYR A 289 27.50 -0.34 -11.11
N GLY A 290 26.61 -1.25 -10.74
CA GLY A 290 25.17 -1.08 -10.91
C GLY A 290 24.48 -0.73 -9.60
N ILE A 291 23.45 0.10 -9.66
CA ILE A 291 22.52 0.35 -8.58
C ILE A 291 21.12 0.07 -9.12
N MET A 292 20.39 -0.82 -8.45
CA MET A 292 19.00 -1.15 -8.80
C MET A 292 18.09 -0.72 -7.66
N ALA A 293 17.12 0.16 -7.92
CA ALA A 293 16.28 0.73 -6.87
C ALA A 293 14.83 0.95 -7.34
N SER A 294 13.87 0.97 -6.40
CA SER A 294 12.44 1.11 -6.67
C SER A 294 11.76 2.08 -5.69
N GLY A 295 10.65 2.67 -6.12
CA GLY A 295 9.79 3.52 -5.30
C GLY A 295 10.55 4.62 -4.57
N LYS A 296 10.29 4.80 -3.26
CA LYS A 296 11.00 5.77 -2.40
C LYS A 296 12.51 5.50 -2.38
N ALA A 297 12.93 4.23 -2.28
CA ALA A 297 14.35 3.88 -2.23
C ALA A 297 15.11 4.32 -3.49
N TYR A 298 14.44 4.42 -4.65
CA TYR A 298 15.03 5.04 -5.84
C TYR A 298 15.29 6.54 -5.64
N ASN A 299 14.35 7.30 -5.10
CA ASN A 299 14.53 8.72 -4.83
C ASN A 299 15.63 8.96 -3.78
N ASP A 300 15.61 8.15 -2.71
CA ASP A 300 16.62 8.21 -1.65
C ASP A 300 18.03 7.85 -2.18
N THR A 301 18.11 6.92 -3.13
CA THR A 301 19.37 6.60 -3.83
C THR A 301 19.87 7.79 -4.64
N ARG A 302 18.98 8.48 -5.37
CA ARG A 302 19.35 9.68 -6.11
C ARG A 302 19.85 10.78 -5.18
N GLN A 303 19.18 10.98 -4.03
CA GLN A 303 19.61 11.92 -3.01
C GLN A 303 20.94 11.49 -2.36
N ALA A 304 21.12 10.21 -2.06
CA ALA A 304 22.36 9.70 -1.50
C ALA A 304 23.59 9.93 -2.41
N LEU A 305 23.39 9.80 -3.72
CA LEU A 305 24.45 10.13 -4.71
C LEU A 305 24.80 11.62 -4.63
N VAL A 306 23.79 12.51 -4.57
CA VAL A 306 24.02 13.97 -4.41
C VAL A 306 24.71 14.26 -3.08
N ASP A 307 24.28 13.65 -1.98
CA ASP A 307 24.86 13.83 -0.64
C ASP A 307 26.33 13.38 -0.58
N LEU A 308 26.72 12.41 -1.42
CA LEU A 308 28.13 11.98 -1.58
C LEU A 308 28.93 12.85 -2.56
N GLY A 309 28.30 13.85 -3.19
CA GLY A 309 28.91 14.69 -4.20
C GLY A 309 29.09 13.98 -5.56
N LEU A 310 28.25 12.99 -5.85
CA LEU A 310 28.26 12.21 -7.09
C LEU A 310 27.09 12.66 -7.98
N ASP A 311 27.30 13.68 -8.78
CA ASP A 311 26.34 14.09 -9.82
C ASP A 311 26.30 13.09 -10.99
N VAL A 312 25.40 13.31 -11.94
CA VAL A 312 25.22 12.41 -13.08
C VAL A 312 26.48 12.25 -13.91
N GLU A 313 27.21 13.34 -14.17
CA GLU A 313 28.45 13.32 -14.94
C GLU A 313 29.55 12.53 -14.21
N THR A 314 29.67 12.74 -12.91
CA THR A 314 30.62 11.97 -12.08
C THR A 314 30.24 10.48 -12.06
N CYS A 315 28.95 10.14 -11.93
CA CYS A 315 28.51 8.75 -12.00
C CYS A 315 28.91 8.10 -13.35
N GLN A 316 28.65 8.77 -14.47
CA GLN A 316 29.03 8.28 -15.80
C GLN A 316 30.55 8.11 -15.95
N ARG A 317 31.34 9.07 -15.45
CA ARG A 317 32.81 9.02 -15.46
C ARG A 317 33.36 7.85 -14.64
N LEU A 318 32.71 7.54 -13.51
CA LEU A 318 33.08 6.42 -12.64
C LEU A 318 32.59 5.06 -13.14
N GLY A 319 31.69 5.05 -14.10
CA GLY A 319 31.04 3.85 -14.60
C GLY A 319 29.97 3.32 -13.63
N ILE A 320 29.16 4.22 -13.08
CA ILE A 320 28.01 3.89 -12.23
C ILE A 320 26.75 3.92 -13.08
N ARG A 321 26.05 2.80 -13.17
CA ARG A 321 24.76 2.65 -13.83
C ARG A 321 23.65 2.58 -12.79
N VAL A 322 22.60 3.40 -12.94
CA VAL A 322 21.45 3.40 -12.06
C VAL A 322 20.20 2.95 -12.81
N HIS A 323 19.57 1.91 -12.31
CA HIS A 323 18.37 1.29 -12.89
C HIS A 323 17.16 1.52 -11.98
N LYS A 324 16.11 2.14 -12.54
CA LYS A 324 14.81 2.32 -11.88
C LYS A 324 13.94 1.11 -12.14
N VAL A 325 13.50 0.43 -11.06
CA VAL A 325 12.54 -0.67 -11.13
C VAL A 325 11.16 -0.15 -10.75
N SER A 326 10.29 -0.02 -11.74
CA SER A 326 8.91 0.43 -11.54
C SER A 326 7.95 -0.74 -11.31
N VAL A 327 8.28 -1.93 -11.86
CA VAL A 327 7.57 -3.20 -11.59
C VAL A 327 8.53 -4.12 -10.87
N VAL A 328 8.30 -4.32 -9.57
CA VAL A 328 9.20 -5.05 -8.68
C VAL A 328 9.00 -6.56 -8.73
N TRP A 329 7.83 -7.00 -9.16
CA TRP A 329 7.51 -8.40 -9.38
C TRP A 329 6.44 -8.54 -10.49
N PRO A 330 6.59 -9.50 -11.43
CA PRO A 330 7.82 -10.23 -11.71
C PRO A 330 8.90 -9.30 -12.28
N LEU A 331 10.16 -9.55 -11.93
CA LEU A 331 11.29 -8.78 -12.47
C LEU A 331 11.54 -9.23 -13.92
N GLU A 332 11.44 -8.30 -14.86
CA GLU A 332 11.56 -8.64 -16.28
C GLU A 332 13.01 -9.05 -16.63
N ALA A 333 13.14 -10.27 -17.11
CA ALA A 333 14.43 -10.95 -17.25
C ALA A 333 15.37 -10.32 -18.28
N GLN A 334 14.86 -9.91 -19.45
CA GLN A 334 15.71 -9.40 -20.54
C GLN A 334 16.30 -8.03 -20.19
N THR A 335 15.49 -7.09 -19.72
CA THR A 335 15.96 -5.76 -19.29
C THR A 335 16.89 -5.87 -18.09
N THR A 336 16.66 -6.85 -17.21
CA THR A 336 17.54 -7.17 -16.07
C THR A 336 18.91 -7.66 -16.54
N ARG A 337 18.95 -8.57 -17.52
CA ARG A 337 20.21 -9.05 -18.12
C ARG A 337 20.95 -7.94 -18.87
N GLU A 338 20.22 -7.11 -19.62
CA GLU A 338 20.78 -5.95 -20.33
C GLU A 338 21.41 -4.96 -19.34
N PHE A 339 20.71 -4.68 -18.22
CA PHE A 339 21.23 -3.85 -17.15
C PHE A 339 22.51 -4.44 -16.53
N ALA A 340 22.53 -5.74 -16.23
CA ALA A 340 23.65 -6.40 -15.56
C ALA A 340 24.91 -6.55 -16.43
N LYS A 341 24.76 -6.49 -17.76
CA LYS A 341 25.84 -6.73 -18.70
C LYS A 341 27.01 -5.76 -18.51
N GLY A 342 28.20 -6.32 -18.31
CA GLY A 342 29.46 -5.58 -18.13
C GLY A 342 29.71 -5.07 -16.71
N LEU A 343 28.72 -5.16 -15.83
CA LEU A 343 28.89 -4.76 -14.42
C LEU A 343 29.72 -5.79 -13.65
N LYS A 344 30.52 -5.31 -12.70
CA LYS A 344 31.26 -6.13 -11.75
C LYS A 344 30.52 -6.36 -10.46
N GLU A 345 29.73 -5.38 -10.06
CA GLU A 345 28.92 -5.42 -8.85
C GLU A 345 27.61 -4.67 -9.03
N ILE A 346 26.55 -5.16 -8.38
CA ILE A 346 25.23 -4.52 -8.32
C ILE A 346 24.81 -4.38 -6.86
N LEU A 347 24.49 -3.16 -6.43
CA LEU A 347 23.81 -2.89 -5.17
C LEU A 347 22.31 -2.79 -5.42
N VAL A 348 21.53 -3.63 -4.74
CA VAL A 348 20.08 -3.55 -4.76
C VAL A 348 19.61 -2.72 -3.56
N VAL A 349 18.90 -1.63 -3.82
CA VAL A 349 18.36 -0.72 -2.82
C VAL A 349 16.84 -0.82 -2.82
N GLU A 350 16.30 -1.56 -1.89
CA GLU A 350 14.87 -1.79 -1.74
C GLU A 350 14.42 -1.71 -0.28
N GLU A 351 13.19 -1.28 -0.08
CA GLU A 351 12.58 -1.17 1.25
C GLU A 351 12.24 -2.55 1.83
N LYS A 352 12.32 -2.68 3.15
CA LYS A 352 11.93 -3.88 3.88
C LYS A 352 12.72 -5.12 3.44
N ARG A 353 12.08 -6.29 3.38
CA ARG A 353 12.69 -7.54 2.94
C ARG A 353 12.88 -7.57 1.42
N GLN A 354 13.77 -8.42 0.98
CA GLN A 354 14.11 -8.63 -0.42
C GLN A 354 12.88 -9.00 -1.26
N ILE A 355 12.71 -8.35 -2.39
CA ILE A 355 11.81 -8.73 -3.48
C ILE A 355 12.55 -8.70 -4.82
N ILE A 356 13.39 -7.68 -5.06
CA ILE A 356 14.18 -7.51 -6.27
C ILE A 356 15.47 -8.33 -6.19
N GLU A 357 16.18 -8.27 -5.06
CA GLU A 357 17.51 -8.85 -4.88
C GLU A 357 17.54 -10.36 -5.17
N TYR A 358 16.57 -11.13 -4.66
CA TYR A 358 16.57 -12.58 -4.91
C TYR A 358 16.19 -12.94 -6.35
N GLN A 359 15.26 -12.18 -7.00
CA GLN A 359 14.94 -12.38 -8.41
C GLN A 359 16.14 -12.08 -9.30
N LEU A 360 16.88 -11.01 -8.99
CA LEU A 360 18.13 -10.66 -9.69
C LEU A 360 19.19 -11.76 -9.53
N LYS A 361 19.37 -12.28 -8.32
CA LYS A 361 20.29 -13.40 -8.05
C LYS A 361 19.90 -14.65 -8.82
N GLU A 362 18.61 -15.02 -8.82
CA GLU A 362 18.07 -16.15 -9.57
C GLU A 362 18.36 -16.00 -11.07
N GLU A 363 18.06 -14.83 -11.65
CA GLU A 363 18.21 -14.56 -13.07
C GLU A 363 19.67 -14.64 -13.54
N LEU A 364 20.62 -14.24 -12.69
CA LEU A 364 22.04 -14.18 -13.06
C LEU A 364 22.86 -15.36 -12.55
N TYR A 365 22.29 -16.27 -11.77
CA TYR A 365 23.03 -17.35 -11.11
C TYR A 365 23.82 -18.24 -12.10
N ASN A 366 23.25 -18.57 -13.24
CA ASN A 366 23.86 -19.44 -14.24
C ASN A 366 24.77 -18.67 -15.24
N TRP A 367 25.03 -17.40 -15.03
CA TRP A 367 25.98 -16.68 -15.87
C TRP A 367 27.41 -17.20 -15.63
N PRO A 368 28.26 -17.25 -16.68
CA PRO A 368 29.69 -17.59 -16.52
C PRO A 368 30.34 -16.65 -15.50
N ASP A 369 31.20 -17.22 -14.61
CA ASP A 369 31.85 -16.47 -13.52
C ASP A 369 32.49 -15.15 -13.94
N PRO A 370 33.21 -15.04 -15.08
CA PRO A 370 33.82 -13.77 -15.48
C PRO A 370 32.80 -12.68 -15.86
N GLN A 371 31.56 -13.06 -16.16
CA GLN A 371 30.51 -12.15 -16.61
C GLN A 371 29.47 -11.85 -15.51
N ARG A 372 29.41 -12.72 -14.47
CA ARG A 372 28.43 -12.61 -13.40
C ARG A 372 28.83 -11.54 -12.39
N PRO A 373 28.06 -10.45 -12.26
CA PRO A 373 28.33 -9.44 -11.26
C PRO A 373 28.11 -9.98 -9.86
N ARG A 374 28.84 -9.47 -8.88
CA ARG A 374 28.49 -9.64 -7.47
C ARG A 374 27.20 -8.88 -7.18
N ILE A 375 26.28 -9.48 -6.45
CA ILE A 375 25.02 -8.84 -6.04
C ILE A 375 25.02 -8.70 -4.53
N VAL A 376 24.88 -7.48 -4.05
CA VAL A 376 24.71 -7.13 -2.64
C VAL A 376 23.47 -6.27 -2.45
N GLY A 377 22.88 -6.29 -1.26
CA GLY A 377 21.68 -5.52 -0.96
C GLY A 377 21.47 -5.42 0.55
N LYS A 378 20.70 -6.33 1.16
CA LYS A 378 20.49 -6.33 2.61
C LYS A 378 21.77 -6.67 3.38
N PHE A 379 22.60 -7.50 2.80
CA PHE A 379 23.85 -7.95 3.42
C PHE A 379 25.05 -7.72 2.52
N ASP A 380 26.18 -7.49 3.17
CA ASP A 380 27.50 -7.46 2.56
C ASP A 380 28.02 -8.89 2.38
N GLU A 381 29.11 -9.06 1.61
CA GLU A 381 29.82 -10.33 1.58
C GLU A 381 30.42 -10.66 2.96
N LEU A 382 30.51 -11.95 3.27
CA LEU A 382 31.20 -12.45 4.45
C LEU A 382 32.68 -12.63 4.17
N GLU A 383 33.52 -12.34 5.15
CA GLU A 383 34.96 -12.60 5.05
C GLU A 383 35.20 -14.11 4.84
N GLY A 384 35.95 -14.46 3.77
CA GLY A 384 36.17 -15.84 3.37
C GLY A 384 34.98 -16.62 2.85
N ASN A 385 33.82 -15.95 2.68
CA ASN A 385 32.60 -16.51 2.13
C ASN A 385 31.85 -15.42 1.34
N ASP A 386 31.61 -15.64 0.08
CA ASP A 386 30.92 -14.68 -0.79
C ASP A 386 29.38 -14.68 -0.63
N SER A 387 28.85 -15.43 0.34
CA SER A 387 27.42 -15.46 0.60
C SER A 387 26.94 -14.13 1.20
N GLY A 388 25.91 -13.56 0.62
CA GLY A 388 25.18 -12.38 1.11
C GLY A 388 23.68 -12.64 1.14
N GLY A 389 23.23 -13.89 1.28
CA GLY A 389 21.83 -14.25 1.36
C GLY A 389 21.18 -13.86 2.69
N GLU A 390 19.84 -13.73 2.69
CA GLU A 390 19.05 -13.27 3.85
C GLU A 390 19.30 -14.12 5.10
N TRP A 391 19.59 -15.40 4.94
CA TRP A 391 19.73 -16.38 6.04
C TRP A 391 21.14 -16.93 6.18
N SER A 392 22.13 -16.29 5.56
CA SER A 392 23.51 -16.82 5.50
C SER A 392 24.23 -16.80 6.84
N VAL A 393 23.81 -15.96 7.80
CA VAL A 393 24.50 -15.78 9.08
C VAL A 393 23.55 -15.87 10.27
N PRO A 394 23.98 -16.47 11.38
CA PRO A 394 23.16 -16.55 12.60
C PRO A 394 22.88 -15.17 13.24
N ASN A 395 23.84 -14.24 13.14
CA ASN A 395 23.71 -12.86 13.59
C ASN A 395 23.98 -11.89 12.44
N PRO A 396 22.91 -11.37 11.81
CA PRO A 396 23.07 -10.55 10.61
C PRO A 396 23.61 -9.14 10.87
N MET A 397 23.65 -8.66 12.12
CA MET A 397 23.94 -7.25 12.42
C MET A 397 25.32 -6.78 11.95
N ALA A 398 26.34 -7.61 12.09
CA ALA A 398 27.72 -7.27 11.68
C ALA A 398 27.88 -7.16 10.15
N HIS A 399 27.05 -7.86 9.39
CA HIS A 399 27.13 -7.94 7.92
C HIS A 399 25.99 -7.19 7.21
N ARG A 400 25.15 -6.48 7.96
CA ARG A 400 24.05 -5.73 7.39
C ARG A 400 24.60 -4.53 6.62
N LEU A 401 24.19 -4.42 5.35
CA LEU A 401 24.47 -3.28 4.49
C LEU A 401 23.28 -2.32 4.47
N LEU A 402 22.08 -2.85 4.16
CA LEU A 402 20.82 -2.11 4.19
C LEU A 402 19.82 -2.82 5.10
N ARG A 403 19.21 -2.09 6.04
CA ARG A 403 18.27 -2.70 6.99
C ARG A 403 17.00 -3.20 6.32
N ALA A 404 16.40 -4.26 6.88
CA ALA A 404 15.08 -4.78 6.48
C ALA A 404 13.94 -4.33 7.41
N ASN A 405 14.26 -3.89 8.62
CA ASN A 405 13.32 -3.28 9.55
C ASN A 405 13.25 -1.76 9.34
N ALA A 406 12.14 -1.15 9.72
CA ALA A 406 11.85 0.27 9.47
C ALA A 406 11.97 0.66 7.96
N ASP A 407 12.22 1.92 7.65
CA ASP A 407 12.47 2.43 6.31
C ASP A 407 13.96 2.65 6.03
N LEU A 408 14.30 2.88 4.79
CA LEU A 408 15.61 3.39 4.39
C LEU A 408 15.59 4.94 4.41
N THR A 409 16.77 5.53 4.51
CA THR A 409 16.97 6.98 4.39
C THR A 409 18.13 7.26 3.44
N PRO A 410 18.22 8.46 2.82
CA PRO A 410 19.37 8.84 2.00
C PRO A 410 20.70 8.65 2.72
N THR A 411 20.76 8.95 4.01
CA THR A 411 21.96 8.77 4.84
C THR A 411 22.40 7.31 4.94
N LEU A 412 21.48 6.39 5.20
CA LEU A 412 21.82 4.95 5.26
C LEU A 412 22.28 4.44 3.91
N ILE A 413 21.62 4.86 2.84
CA ILE A 413 21.99 4.47 1.47
C ILE A 413 23.35 5.08 1.09
N ALA A 414 23.61 6.35 1.43
CA ALA A 414 24.89 7.00 1.17
C ALA A 414 26.06 6.25 1.85
N LYS A 415 25.89 5.84 3.09
CA LYS A 415 26.89 5.03 3.80
C LYS A 415 27.11 3.67 3.16
N ALA A 416 26.04 2.98 2.76
CA ALA A 416 26.13 1.70 2.06
C ALA A 416 26.83 1.86 0.70
N LEU A 417 26.44 2.86 -0.09
CA LEU A 417 27.09 3.20 -1.36
C LEU A 417 28.57 3.50 -1.18
N ALA A 418 28.91 4.37 -0.22
CA ALA A 418 30.29 4.72 0.04
C ALA A 418 31.12 3.50 0.45
N LYS A 419 30.60 2.64 1.34
CA LYS A 419 31.27 1.39 1.74
C LYS A 419 31.60 0.50 0.53
N ARG A 420 30.73 0.46 -0.47
CA ARG A 420 30.93 -0.33 -1.69
C ARG A 420 31.84 0.37 -2.68
N LEU A 421 31.61 1.65 -2.95
CA LEU A 421 32.39 2.43 -3.93
C LEU A 421 33.86 2.59 -3.49
N LEU A 422 34.14 2.70 -2.19
CA LEU A 422 35.52 2.76 -1.67
C LEU A 422 36.34 1.47 -1.90
N LYS A 423 35.70 0.36 -2.29
CA LYS A 423 36.40 -0.87 -2.75
C LYS A 423 36.86 -0.76 -4.21
N LEU A 424 36.37 0.26 -4.95
CA LEU A 424 36.80 0.54 -6.31
C LEU A 424 38.00 1.47 -6.32
N ASP A 425 38.76 1.43 -7.41
CA ASP A 425 39.83 2.41 -7.66
C ASP A 425 39.17 3.74 -8.11
N LEU A 426 39.08 4.68 -7.18
CA LEU A 426 38.42 5.99 -7.39
C LEU A 426 39.48 7.07 -7.66
N PRO A 427 39.20 8.03 -8.56
CA PRO A 427 40.02 9.23 -8.72
C PRO A 427 40.18 10.00 -7.40
N SER A 428 41.35 10.54 -7.13
CA SER A 428 41.70 11.21 -5.87
C SER A 428 40.76 12.38 -5.53
N ASP A 429 40.28 13.14 -6.53
CA ASP A 429 39.35 14.22 -6.39
C ASP A 429 37.97 13.74 -5.89
N VAL A 430 37.48 12.62 -6.42
CA VAL A 430 36.24 11.99 -6.01
C VAL A 430 36.35 11.41 -4.61
N LEU A 431 37.44 10.71 -4.32
CA LEU A 431 37.69 10.13 -3.00
C LEU A 431 37.73 11.21 -1.92
N ALA A 432 38.47 12.31 -2.16
CA ALA A 432 38.54 13.44 -1.23
C ALA A 432 37.14 14.06 -0.97
N ARG A 433 36.37 14.28 -2.03
CA ARG A 433 35.00 14.82 -1.92
C ARG A 433 34.05 13.88 -1.16
N MET A 434 34.04 12.59 -1.49
CA MET A 434 33.23 11.60 -0.78
C MET A 434 33.56 11.55 0.71
N ASN A 435 34.85 11.52 1.07
CA ASN A 435 35.27 11.50 2.47
C ASN A 435 34.87 12.76 3.23
N ALA A 436 34.95 13.93 2.59
CA ALA A 436 34.46 15.19 3.18
C ALA A 436 32.96 15.14 3.44
N GLN A 437 32.16 14.65 2.49
CA GLN A 437 30.71 14.53 2.64
C GLN A 437 30.33 13.49 3.71
N LEU A 438 31.00 12.34 3.75
CA LEU A 438 30.80 11.34 4.81
C LEU A 438 31.10 11.92 6.20
N SER A 439 32.14 12.72 6.32
CA SER A 439 32.47 13.39 7.59
C SER A 439 31.35 14.35 8.05
N ILE A 440 30.70 15.04 7.11
CA ILE A 440 29.55 15.92 7.40
C ILE A 440 28.34 15.07 7.83
N ILE A 441 28.05 13.99 7.12
CA ILE A 441 26.96 13.04 7.44
C ILE A 441 27.16 12.50 8.87
N ASP A 442 28.35 11.98 9.15
CA ASP A 442 28.70 11.41 10.47
C ASP A 442 28.64 12.45 11.60
N ALA A 443 29.03 13.68 11.33
CA ALA A 443 28.95 14.76 12.32
C ALA A 443 27.48 15.10 12.64
N LYS A 444 26.59 15.16 11.64
CA LYS A 444 25.14 15.39 11.81
C LYS A 444 24.49 14.24 12.58
N GLU A 445 24.81 12.98 12.26
CA GLU A 445 24.27 11.83 13.01
C GLU A 445 24.74 11.84 14.48
N ARG A 446 26.02 12.11 14.73
CA ARG A 446 26.51 12.23 16.12
C ARG A 446 25.80 13.35 16.87
N ALA A 447 25.59 14.49 16.24
CA ALA A 447 24.84 15.58 16.85
C ALA A 447 23.37 15.19 17.16
N GLN A 448 22.71 14.51 16.23
CA GLN A 448 21.35 14.04 16.43
C GLN A 448 21.26 12.97 17.55
N ASN A 449 22.18 12.00 17.57
CA ASN A 449 22.23 10.96 18.59
C ASN A 449 22.65 11.47 19.97
N SER A 450 23.31 12.64 20.04
CA SER A 450 23.67 13.30 21.31
C SER A 450 22.52 14.09 21.92
N LEU A 451 21.40 14.30 21.19
CA LEU A 451 20.21 14.92 21.75
C LEU A 451 19.65 14.00 22.85
N VAL A 452 19.69 14.48 24.07
CA VAL A 452 19.05 13.80 25.19
C VAL A 452 17.55 13.92 25.00
N LEU A 453 16.93 12.83 24.53
CA LEU A 453 15.48 12.71 24.54
C LEU A 453 15.04 12.70 26.01
N ASN A 454 14.13 13.60 26.38
CA ASN A 454 13.48 13.59 27.70
C ASN A 454 12.17 12.82 27.57
N PRO A 455 12.12 11.52 27.91
CA PRO A 455 10.89 10.72 27.78
C PRO A 455 9.70 11.30 28.56
N ALA A 456 9.98 12.05 29.63
CA ALA A 456 8.94 12.73 30.43
C ALA A 456 8.28 13.92 29.68
N ALA A 457 8.92 14.42 28.62
CA ALA A 457 8.36 15.46 27.77
C ALA A 457 7.60 14.93 26.54
N ASP A 458 7.68 13.62 26.29
CA ASP A 458 6.97 13.01 25.18
C ASP A 458 5.46 12.99 25.44
N ARG A 459 4.70 13.45 24.43
CA ARG A 459 3.24 13.38 24.50
C ARG A 459 2.80 11.94 24.23
N MET A 460 2.30 11.28 25.28
CA MET A 460 1.67 9.97 25.13
C MET A 460 0.35 10.11 24.37
N PRO A 461 0.00 9.13 23.51
CA PRO A 461 -1.32 9.09 22.88
C PRO A 461 -2.43 9.12 23.92
N TRP A 462 -3.45 9.93 23.68
CA TRP A 462 -4.57 10.13 24.59
C TRP A 462 -5.86 10.35 23.82
N PHE A 463 -7.00 10.06 24.46
CA PHE A 463 -8.30 10.36 23.87
C PHE A 463 -8.52 11.88 23.76
N CYS A 464 -9.32 12.30 22.79
CA CYS A 464 -9.70 13.69 22.63
C CYS A 464 -10.41 14.20 23.91
N SER A 465 -10.30 15.52 24.17
CA SER A 465 -11.02 16.15 25.28
C SER A 465 -12.53 15.96 25.12
N GLY A 466 -13.21 15.52 26.18
CA GLY A 466 -14.64 15.23 26.15
C GLY A 466 -15.04 13.91 25.48
N CYS A 467 -14.06 13.13 25.00
CA CYS A 467 -14.36 11.83 24.37
C CYS A 467 -14.91 10.84 25.41
N PRO A 468 -16.04 10.13 25.12
CA PRO A 468 -16.62 9.11 26.00
C PRO A 468 -15.63 7.98 26.37
N HIS A 469 -14.65 7.71 25.52
CA HIS A 469 -13.62 6.68 25.78
C HIS A 469 -12.80 6.96 27.04
N ASN A 470 -12.72 8.21 27.48
CA ASN A 470 -12.08 8.55 28.76
C ASN A 470 -12.73 7.85 29.96
N THR A 471 -14.01 7.54 29.86
CA THR A 471 -14.77 6.84 30.91
C THR A 471 -15.00 5.38 30.54
N SER A 472 -15.47 5.09 29.32
CA SER A 472 -15.93 3.76 28.91
C SER A 472 -14.82 2.71 28.84
N THR A 473 -13.55 3.12 28.70
CA THR A 473 -12.41 2.18 28.68
C THR A 473 -11.91 1.78 30.07
N LYS A 474 -12.38 2.42 31.15
CA LYS A 474 -12.07 2.01 32.52
C LYS A 474 -12.69 0.65 32.83
N VAL A 475 -12.01 -0.14 33.63
CA VAL A 475 -12.50 -1.44 34.15
C VAL A 475 -12.44 -1.45 35.66
N PRO A 476 -13.25 -2.31 36.33
CA PRO A 476 -13.18 -2.49 37.81
C PRO A 476 -11.79 -2.91 38.25
N GLU A 477 -11.45 -2.56 39.51
CA GLU A 477 -10.19 -2.96 40.12
C GLU A 477 -10.07 -4.51 40.12
N GLY A 478 -8.87 -5.01 39.83
CA GLY A 478 -8.61 -6.44 39.69
C GLY A 478 -9.06 -7.04 38.34
N SER A 479 -9.70 -6.27 37.47
CA SER A 479 -10.06 -6.70 36.11
C SER A 479 -9.07 -6.18 35.08
N ARG A 480 -9.01 -6.83 33.91
CA ARG A 480 -8.28 -6.34 32.76
C ARG A 480 -9.13 -6.26 31.52
N ALA A 481 -8.69 -5.44 30.57
CA ALA A 481 -9.27 -5.32 29.24
C ALA A 481 -8.27 -5.72 28.16
N MET A 482 -8.81 -6.13 27.01
CA MET A 482 -8.09 -6.33 25.75
C MET A 482 -8.47 -5.23 24.77
N ALA A 483 -7.52 -4.79 23.98
CA ALA A 483 -7.75 -3.83 22.90
C ALA A 483 -7.77 -4.52 21.53
N GLY A 484 -8.17 -3.78 20.53
CA GLY A 484 -8.07 -4.09 19.12
C GLY A 484 -7.65 -2.85 18.35
N ILE A 485 -8.10 -2.71 17.10
CA ILE A 485 -7.74 -1.61 16.22
C ILE A 485 -8.83 -0.53 16.26
N GLY A 486 -8.42 0.68 16.61
CA GLY A 486 -9.27 1.87 16.73
C GLY A 486 -8.78 2.79 17.83
N CYS A 487 -9.53 3.88 18.13
CA CYS A 487 -9.13 4.83 19.18
C CYS A 487 -8.94 4.14 20.55
N HIS A 488 -9.69 3.10 20.83
CA HIS A 488 -9.56 2.32 22.09
C HIS A 488 -8.20 1.64 22.25
N PHE A 489 -7.42 1.47 21.16
CA PHE A 489 -6.04 0.99 21.27
C PHE A 489 -5.17 1.90 22.16
N MET A 490 -5.44 3.21 22.18
CA MET A 490 -4.67 4.15 23.00
C MET A 490 -4.74 3.83 24.51
N SER A 491 -5.76 3.10 24.97
CA SER A 491 -5.87 2.67 26.37
C SER A 491 -4.73 1.76 26.81
N VAL A 492 -3.97 1.16 25.89
CA VAL A 492 -2.76 0.37 26.18
C VAL A 492 -1.66 1.22 26.81
N TRP A 493 -1.60 2.51 26.46
CA TRP A 493 -0.62 3.47 27.01
C TRP A 493 -1.16 4.28 28.21
N MET A 494 -2.41 4.03 28.58
CA MET A 494 -3.08 4.72 29.68
C MET A 494 -3.24 3.80 30.88
N ASP A 495 -3.44 4.36 32.06
CA ASP A 495 -3.83 3.58 33.25
C ASP A 495 -5.28 3.11 33.14
N ARG A 496 -5.49 2.02 32.41
CA ARG A 496 -6.80 1.41 32.07
C ARG A 496 -6.82 -0.10 32.22
N SER A 497 -5.77 -0.68 32.79
CA SER A 497 -5.59 -2.14 32.91
C SER A 497 -5.84 -2.86 31.56
N THR A 498 -5.47 -2.20 30.43
CA THR A 498 -5.62 -2.75 29.09
C THR A 498 -4.31 -3.42 28.69
N VAL A 499 -4.35 -4.74 28.49
CA VAL A 499 -3.16 -5.55 28.19
C VAL A 499 -3.42 -6.42 26.96
N GLY A 500 -2.56 -6.26 25.97
CA GLY A 500 -2.66 -6.97 24.71
C GLY A 500 -3.66 -6.36 23.73
N PHE A 501 -3.49 -6.70 22.47
CA PHE A 501 -4.35 -6.28 21.37
C PHE A 501 -4.37 -7.34 20.26
N THR A 502 -5.32 -7.21 19.34
CA THR A 502 -5.45 -8.06 18.16
C THR A 502 -5.52 -7.22 16.89
N GLN A 503 -5.48 -7.91 15.76
CA GLN A 503 -5.88 -7.32 14.48
C GLN A 503 -7.36 -6.89 14.51
N MET A 504 -7.73 -5.99 13.58
CA MET A 504 -9.11 -5.53 13.43
C MET A 504 -10.05 -6.70 13.14
N GLY A 505 -11.06 -6.88 14.00
CA GLY A 505 -12.04 -7.96 13.92
C GLY A 505 -11.68 -9.23 14.70
N GLY A 506 -10.58 -9.21 15.46
CA GLY A 506 -10.19 -10.30 16.36
C GLY A 506 -10.33 -9.98 17.84
N GLU A 507 -10.91 -8.82 18.17
CA GLU A 507 -11.03 -8.32 19.54
C GLU A 507 -11.70 -9.34 20.47
N GLY A 508 -11.07 -9.59 21.61
CA GLY A 508 -11.55 -10.52 22.63
C GLY A 508 -11.27 -12.00 22.36
N THR A 509 -11.03 -12.40 21.11
CA THR A 509 -10.79 -13.84 20.79
C THR A 509 -9.55 -14.45 21.44
N PRO A 510 -8.47 -13.72 21.82
CA PRO A 510 -7.39 -14.31 22.58
C PRO A 510 -7.84 -14.92 23.92
N TRP A 511 -8.93 -14.41 24.52
CA TRP A 511 -9.48 -14.96 25.74
C TRP A 511 -10.00 -16.40 25.56
N ILE A 512 -10.51 -16.74 24.40
CA ILE A 512 -10.95 -18.11 24.06
C ILE A 512 -9.79 -19.08 24.23
N GLY A 513 -8.59 -18.71 23.80
CA GLY A 513 -7.38 -19.51 23.99
C GLY A 513 -6.80 -19.48 25.41
N GLN A 514 -7.15 -18.48 26.21
CA GLN A 514 -6.54 -18.27 27.55
C GLN A 514 -7.39 -18.83 28.70
N GLN A 515 -8.72 -18.71 28.63
CA GLN A 515 -9.60 -19.01 29.77
C GLN A 515 -9.45 -20.41 30.33
N HIS A 516 -9.18 -21.40 29.49
CA HIS A 516 -9.03 -22.81 29.90
C HIS A 516 -7.74 -23.07 30.69
N PHE A 517 -6.79 -22.16 30.60
CA PHE A 517 -5.44 -22.28 31.19
C PHE A 517 -5.15 -21.18 32.20
N SER A 518 -6.15 -20.36 32.55
CA SER A 518 -6.03 -19.25 33.50
C SER A 518 -6.94 -19.44 34.73
N HIS A 519 -6.53 -18.91 35.86
CA HIS A 519 -7.39 -18.76 37.03
C HIS A 519 -8.31 -17.53 36.94
N GLU A 520 -8.07 -16.61 35.97
CA GLU A 520 -9.01 -15.53 35.69
C GLU A 520 -10.36 -16.09 35.26
N LYS A 521 -11.42 -15.44 35.71
CA LYS A 521 -12.78 -15.88 35.41
C LYS A 521 -13.47 -15.07 34.32
N HIS A 522 -12.92 -13.89 33.99
CA HIS A 522 -13.56 -12.93 33.14
C HIS A 522 -12.55 -11.90 32.60
N VAL A 523 -12.77 -11.41 31.40
CA VAL A 523 -12.06 -10.25 30.79
C VAL A 523 -13.03 -9.30 30.13
N PHE A 524 -12.61 -8.05 29.99
CA PHE A 524 -13.27 -7.08 29.12
C PHE A 524 -12.59 -7.02 27.75
N ALA A 525 -13.33 -6.77 26.69
CA ALA A 525 -12.80 -6.48 25.35
C ALA A 525 -13.38 -5.17 24.84
N ASN A 526 -12.51 -4.21 24.54
CA ASN A 526 -12.92 -2.96 23.90
C ASN A 526 -12.93 -3.15 22.39
N ILE A 527 -14.01 -2.75 21.73
CA ILE A 527 -14.20 -2.80 20.30
C ILE A 527 -14.92 -1.54 19.81
N GLY A 528 -14.42 -0.86 18.78
CA GLY A 528 -15.11 0.26 18.18
C GLY A 528 -16.30 -0.19 17.32
N ASP A 529 -17.30 0.67 17.18
CA ASP A 529 -18.46 0.44 16.31
C ASP A 529 -18.07 0.24 14.84
N GLY A 530 -17.08 0.97 14.34
CA GLY A 530 -16.50 0.76 13.01
C GLY A 530 -15.90 -0.63 12.86
N THR A 531 -15.14 -1.11 13.84
CA THR A 531 -14.59 -2.47 13.83
C THR A 531 -15.68 -3.53 13.94
N TYR A 532 -16.69 -3.30 14.81
CA TYR A 532 -17.86 -4.17 14.93
C TYR A 532 -18.52 -4.37 13.58
N PHE A 533 -18.78 -3.28 12.84
CA PHE A 533 -19.41 -3.31 11.53
C PHE A 533 -18.52 -3.97 10.47
N HIS A 534 -17.23 -3.69 10.49
CA HIS A 534 -16.25 -4.22 9.53
C HIS A 534 -16.14 -5.75 9.60
N SER A 535 -15.88 -6.30 10.78
CA SER A 535 -15.63 -7.74 10.98
C SER A 535 -15.70 -8.19 12.44
N GLY A 536 -15.80 -7.27 13.40
CA GLY A 536 -15.75 -7.59 14.83
C GLY A 536 -16.95 -8.38 15.32
N ILE A 537 -18.08 -8.34 14.63
CA ILE A 537 -19.24 -9.20 14.90
C ILE A 537 -18.85 -10.68 14.86
N LEU A 538 -17.90 -11.08 14.00
CA LEU A 538 -17.42 -12.46 13.90
C LEU A 538 -16.63 -12.87 15.15
N ALA A 539 -15.86 -11.97 15.75
CA ALA A 539 -15.15 -12.22 17.01
C ALA A 539 -16.12 -12.43 18.19
N ILE A 540 -17.20 -11.61 18.21
CA ILE A 540 -18.26 -11.77 19.23
C ILE A 540 -18.99 -13.10 19.03
N ARG A 541 -19.37 -13.44 17.81
CA ARG A 541 -19.98 -14.73 17.46
C ARG A 541 -19.10 -15.91 17.88
N GLN A 542 -17.81 -15.84 17.60
CA GLN A 542 -16.86 -16.88 18.01
C GLN A 542 -16.77 -17.00 19.52
N SER A 543 -16.80 -15.89 20.26
CA SER A 543 -16.78 -15.91 21.72
C SER A 543 -18.06 -16.50 22.32
N ILE A 544 -19.22 -16.20 21.73
CA ILE A 544 -20.50 -16.79 22.11
C ILE A 544 -20.49 -18.30 21.83
N ALA A 545 -20.07 -18.71 20.64
CA ALA A 545 -19.99 -20.12 20.25
C ALA A 545 -19.04 -20.92 21.15
N ALA A 546 -17.96 -20.30 21.63
CA ALA A 546 -17.01 -20.91 22.55
C ALA A 546 -17.49 -20.92 24.03
N GLY A 547 -18.59 -20.24 24.34
CA GLY A 547 -19.14 -20.18 25.70
C GLY A 547 -18.24 -19.48 26.72
N VAL A 548 -17.38 -18.54 26.27
CA VAL A 548 -16.44 -17.86 27.14
C VAL A 548 -17.09 -16.76 27.98
N ASN A 549 -16.59 -16.57 29.20
CA ASN A 549 -17.05 -15.48 30.07
C ASN A 549 -16.30 -14.19 29.77
N ILE A 550 -16.91 -13.34 28.95
CA ILE A 550 -16.32 -12.11 28.45
C ILE A 550 -17.36 -10.98 28.38
N THR A 551 -16.95 -9.74 28.60
CA THR A 551 -17.77 -8.56 28.37
C THR A 551 -17.18 -7.73 27.23
N TYR A 552 -17.86 -7.67 26.12
CA TYR A 552 -17.55 -6.74 25.05
C TYR A 552 -18.07 -5.34 25.36
N LYS A 553 -17.23 -4.34 25.23
CA LYS A 553 -17.61 -2.94 25.23
C LYS A 553 -17.58 -2.41 23.80
N ILE A 554 -18.76 -2.34 23.16
CA ILE A 554 -18.89 -1.75 21.83
C ILE A 554 -18.94 -0.23 22.01
N LEU A 555 -17.82 0.42 21.71
CA LEU A 555 -17.62 1.85 21.90
C LEU A 555 -18.21 2.60 20.72
N TYR A 556 -19.43 3.07 20.87
CA TYR A 556 -20.24 3.65 19.81
C TYR A 556 -20.07 5.17 19.71
N ASN A 557 -19.78 5.67 18.52
CA ASN A 557 -19.78 7.10 18.18
C ASN A 557 -20.23 7.36 16.73
N ASP A 558 -20.74 6.34 16.03
CA ASP A 558 -21.19 6.36 14.63
C ASP A 558 -20.12 6.89 13.66
N ALA A 559 -18.84 6.66 13.98
CA ALA A 559 -17.76 7.16 13.17
C ALA A 559 -16.55 6.22 13.17
N VAL A 560 -15.93 6.07 12.00
CA VAL A 560 -14.58 5.53 11.86
C VAL A 560 -13.59 6.67 12.17
N ALA A 561 -13.52 7.05 13.45
CA ALA A 561 -12.91 8.29 13.91
C ALA A 561 -11.41 8.37 13.62
N MET A 562 -10.68 7.23 13.73
CA MET A 562 -9.22 7.17 13.56
C MET A 562 -8.77 7.55 12.14
N THR A 563 -9.59 7.31 11.12
CA THR A 563 -9.23 7.48 9.71
C THR A 563 -9.93 8.64 9.01
N GLY A 564 -10.64 9.49 9.76
CA GLY A 564 -11.22 10.72 9.21
C GLY A 564 -12.68 10.98 9.55
N GLY A 565 -13.29 10.20 10.44
CA GLY A 565 -14.64 10.43 10.96
C GLY A 565 -15.76 10.10 9.96
N GLN A 566 -15.52 9.18 9.04
CA GLN A 566 -16.56 8.68 8.13
C GLN A 566 -17.62 7.92 8.92
N ARG A 567 -18.88 8.02 8.50
CA ARG A 567 -19.96 7.28 9.14
C ARG A 567 -19.77 5.77 9.01
N VAL A 568 -20.19 5.04 10.03
CA VAL A 568 -20.17 3.59 10.02
C VAL A 568 -21.26 3.09 9.06
N GLY A 569 -20.89 2.18 8.14
CA GLY A 569 -21.82 1.59 7.19
C GLY A 569 -22.15 2.44 5.97
N GLU A 570 -21.53 3.63 5.79
CA GLU A 570 -21.70 4.54 4.63
C GLU A 570 -23.17 4.91 4.35
N ARG A 571 -24.06 4.74 5.34
CA ARG A 571 -25.48 5.11 5.23
C ARG A 571 -25.71 6.49 5.83
N ALA A 572 -26.73 7.18 5.36
CA ALA A 572 -27.11 8.49 5.91
C ALA A 572 -27.48 8.41 7.41
N GLU A 573 -28.10 7.30 7.81
CA GLU A 573 -28.52 7.03 9.19
C GLU A 573 -27.41 6.38 10.03
N GLY A 574 -26.28 5.95 9.40
CA GLY A 574 -25.21 5.21 10.09
C GLY A 574 -25.62 3.78 10.49
N HIS A 575 -24.94 3.22 11.47
CA HIS A 575 -25.27 1.92 12.08
C HIS A 575 -25.67 2.14 13.55
N THR A 576 -26.96 2.07 13.83
CA THR A 576 -27.52 2.55 15.08
C THR A 576 -27.31 1.59 16.27
N VAL A 577 -27.32 2.12 17.49
CA VAL A 577 -27.28 1.33 18.74
C VAL A 577 -28.41 0.31 18.78
N VAL A 578 -29.60 0.65 18.26
CA VAL A 578 -30.76 -0.26 18.18
C VAL A 578 -30.42 -1.48 17.33
N GLN A 579 -29.85 -1.28 16.15
CA GLN A 579 -29.45 -2.37 15.25
C GLN A 579 -28.36 -3.24 15.88
N ILE A 580 -27.40 -2.64 16.57
CA ILE A 580 -26.34 -3.37 17.28
C ILE A 580 -26.98 -4.22 18.40
N ALA A 581 -27.85 -3.67 19.23
CA ALA A 581 -28.50 -4.39 20.34
C ALA A 581 -29.36 -5.55 19.82
N GLN A 582 -30.12 -5.35 18.77
CA GLN A 582 -30.92 -6.39 18.10
C GLN A 582 -30.03 -7.51 17.54
N SER A 583 -28.95 -7.14 16.84
CA SER A 583 -27.99 -8.09 16.29
C SER A 583 -27.31 -8.91 17.40
N MET A 584 -26.89 -8.28 18.48
CA MET A 584 -26.26 -8.98 19.61
C MET A 584 -27.22 -9.95 20.31
N ARG A 585 -28.50 -9.58 20.43
CA ARG A 585 -29.52 -10.49 20.96
C ARG A 585 -29.72 -11.70 20.04
N ALA A 586 -29.79 -11.46 18.73
CA ALA A 586 -29.93 -12.53 17.73
C ALA A 586 -28.72 -13.47 17.68
N GLU A 587 -27.51 -12.97 17.95
CA GLU A 587 -26.28 -13.78 18.06
C GLU A 587 -26.23 -14.62 19.35
N GLY A 588 -27.09 -14.32 20.35
CA GLY A 588 -27.14 -15.09 21.60
C GLY A 588 -26.39 -14.44 22.78
N ALA A 589 -26.11 -13.14 22.72
CA ALA A 589 -25.54 -12.43 23.86
C ALA A 589 -26.52 -12.50 25.07
N VAL A 590 -26.02 -12.97 26.23
CA VAL A 590 -26.84 -13.25 27.42
C VAL A 590 -27.34 -11.94 28.06
N ILE A 591 -26.43 -10.99 28.26
CA ILE A 591 -26.70 -9.69 28.86
C ILE A 591 -26.31 -8.59 27.90
N ILE A 592 -27.25 -7.68 27.62
CA ILE A 592 -27.00 -6.51 26.77
C ILE A 592 -27.39 -5.27 27.56
N LYS A 593 -26.47 -4.31 27.65
CA LYS A 593 -26.70 -3.02 28.30
C LYS A 593 -26.30 -1.89 27.36
N VAL A 594 -27.12 -0.87 27.27
CA VAL A 594 -26.78 0.42 26.64
C VAL A 594 -26.42 1.37 27.77
N VAL A 595 -25.18 1.90 27.74
CA VAL A 595 -24.70 2.90 28.69
C VAL A 595 -24.51 4.20 27.95
N THR A 596 -25.14 5.26 28.41
CA THR A 596 -25.17 6.58 27.73
C THR A 596 -25.36 7.70 28.75
N ASP A 597 -24.83 8.87 28.46
CA ASP A 597 -25.08 10.11 29.21
C ASP A 597 -26.44 10.76 28.86
N GLU A 598 -27.16 10.21 27.86
CA GLU A 598 -28.46 10.70 27.37
C GLU A 598 -29.50 9.54 27.30
N PRO A 599 -29.85 8.90 28.44
CA PRO A 599 -30.74 7.74 28.44
C PRO A 599 -32.14 8.04 27.91
N GLU A 600 -32.57 9.30 27.96
CA GLU A 600 -33.84 9.76 27.45
C GLU A 600 -33.98 9.59 25.92
N LYS A 601 -32.88 9.55 25.17
CA LYS A 601 -32.88 9.27 23.73
C LYS A 601 -33.45 7.89 23.39
N TYR A 602 -33.45 6.98 24.37
CA TYR A 602 -33.94 5.61 24.20
C TYR A 602 -35.31 5.42 24.85
N SER A 603 -35.95 6.48 25.39
CA SER A 603 -37.27 6.41 25.97
C SER A 603 -38.29 6.16 24.84
N GLY A 604 -39.04 5.05 24.96
CA GLY A 604 -40.00 4.65 23.93
C GLY A 604 -39.39 4.03 22.67
N VAL A 605 -38.08 3.87 22.61
CA VAL A 605 -37.41 3.17 21.50
C VAL A 605 -37.47 1.66 21.70
N ALA A 606 -37.91 0.93 20.67
CA ALA A 606 -37.97 -0.53 20.69
C ALA A 606 -36.56 -1.15 20.56
N LEU A 607 -35.87 -1.29 21.69
CA LEU A 607 -34.64 -2.09 21.79
C LEU A 607 -35.00 -3.58 21.76
N ALA A 608 -33.99 -4.44 21.61
CA ALA A 608 -34.20 -5.89 21.74
C ALA A 608 -34.67 -6.26 23.15
N GLU A 609 -35.38 -7.39 23.29
CA GLU A 609 -35.92 -7.86 24.56
C GLU A 609 -34.81 -8.01 25.63
N GLY A 610 -35.08 -7.52 26.83
CA GLY A 610 -34.17 -7.60 27.98
C GLY A 610 -32.94 -6.68 27.91
N VAL A 611 -32.91 -5.73 26.96
CA VAL A 611 -31.85 -4.70 26.92
C VAL A 611 -32.17 -3.62 27.96
N LEU A 612 -31.18 -3.33 28.81
CA LEU A 612 -31.26 -2.31 29.84
C LEU A 612 -30.51 -1.05 29.39
N VAL A 613 -31.12 0.12 29.62
CA VAL A 613 -30.48 1.43 29.40
C VAL A 613 -30.05 1.99 30.75
N HIS A 614 -28.80 2.41 30.85
CA HIS A 614 -28.19 2.98 32.04
C HIS A 614 -27.57 4.34 31.74
N HIS A 615 -27.58 5.23 32.75
CA HIS A 615 -26.83 6.48 32.72
C HIS A 615 -25.36 6.24 33.07
#